data_da0ec350c424944d9cc635a51896569d
#
_entry.id   da0ec350c424944d9cc635a51896569d
#
_cell.length_a   1.000
_cell.length_b   1.000
_cell.length_c   1.000
_cell.angle_alpha   90.00
_cell.angle_beta   90.00
_cell.angle_gamma   90.00
#
_symmetry.space_group_name_H-M   'P 1'
#
loop_
_entity.id
_entity.type
_entity.pdbx_description
1 polymer ?
#
loop_
_entity_poly.entity_id
_entity_poly.type
_entity_poly.pdbx_seq_one_letter_code
_entity_poly.pdbx_strand_id
1 'polypeptide(L)'
;RFACEDTPEVKQMILDINAQVPEAAKGLHEESIIIDQCNFSFESYSWNLAESGITALAITSMDTKADAGVAIRYLADDISTIHHNADHMLLVEKPDDILRAKDENKVGIILGSQNCEFLHHNDLDATVYLFHKLGMRIIMPAYNHRSFAADGCYQSANAGLSNDGKKLIAALQKYGVTVDLSHVGERSTLDALEMAEKPMIFSHSNPKKYVDH
;
A
#
# COMPACT_ATOMS: atom_id res chain seq x y z
N ARG A 1 -4.07 14.32 12.52
CA ARG A 1 -3.65 13.33 13.54
C ARG A 1 -4.86 13.03 14.40
N PHE A 2 -5.54 11.94 14.13
CA PHE A 2 -6.50 11.37 15.08
C PHE A 2 -5.70 10.46 16.01
N ALA A 3 -5.19 11.03 17.11
CA ALA A 3 -4.76 10.20 18.22
C ALA A 3 -6.05 9.61 18.81
N CYS A 4 -6.29 8.34 18.56
CA CYS A 4 -7.23 7.59 19.38
C CYS A 4 -6.54 7.48 20.75
N GLU A 5 -6.93 8.34 21.71
CA GLU A 5 -6.43 8.22 23.07
C GLU A 5 -6.87 6.83 23.57
N ASP A 6 -5.93 6.07 24.07
CA ASP A 6 -6.09 4.78 24.73
C ASP A 6 -6.79 5.01 26.09
N THR A 7 -8.05 5.45 26.05
CA THR A 7 -8.81 5.70 27.29
C THR A 7 -9.19 4.36 27.94
N PRO A 8 -9.37 4.34 29.26
CA PRO A 8 -9.83 3.13 29.95
C PRO A 8 -11.12 2.55 29.38
N GLU A 9 -12.04 3.40 28.89
CA GLU A 9 -13.29 3.01 28.27
C GLU A 9 -13.08 2.30 26.93
N VAL A 10 -12.16 2.78 26.09
CA VAL A 10 -11.80 2.14 24.81
C VAL A 10 -11.14 0.79 25.08
N LYS A 11 -10.22 0.71 26.04
CA LYS A 11 -9.61 -0.59 26.44
C LYS A 11 -10.63 -1.59 26.94
N GLN A 12 -11.57 -1.16 27.78
CA GLN A 12 -12.63 -2.05 28.26
C GLN A 12 -13.54 -2.51 27.12
N MET A 13 -13.91 -1.62 26.20
CA MET A 13 -14.71 -1.96 25.01
C MET A 13 -14.02 -3.03 24.15
N ILE A 14 -12.70 -2.90 23.92
CA ILE A 14 -11.92 -3.90 23.18
C ILE A 14 -11.93 -5.25 23.90
N LEU A 15 -11.73 -5.27 25.21
CA LEU A 15 -11.77 -6.49 26.01
C LEU A 15 -13.15 -7.17 25.94
N ASP A 16 -14.23 -6.39 26.02
CA ASP A 16 -15.61 -6.91 25.95
C ASP A 16 -15.92 -7.49 24.55
N ILE A 17 -15.43 -6.87 23.47
CA ILE A 17 -15.53 -7.38 22.10
C ILE A 17 -14.74 -8.69 21.99
N ASN A 18 -13.49 -8.71 22.42
CA ASN A 18 -12.61 -9.89 22.34
C ASN A 18 -13.16 -11.08 23.14
N ALA A 19 -13.82 -10.82 24.26
CA ALA A 19 -14.47 -11.87 25.06
C ALA A 19 -15.63 -12.56 24.32
N GLN A 20 -16.22 -11.92 23.31
CA GLN A 20 -17.32 -12.47 22.52
C GLN A 20 -16.83 -13.22 21.27
N VAL A 21 -15.54 -13.14 20.93
CA VAL A 21 -14.97 -13.83 19.77
C VAL A 21 -14.81 -15.32 20.07
N PRO A 22 -15.39 -16.22 19.25
CA PRO A 22 -15.21 -17.66 19.44
C PRO A 22 -13.73 -18.09 19.38
N GLU A 23 -13.31 -19.04 20.20
CA GLU A 23 -11.93 -19.55 20.21
C GLU A 23 -11.46 -20.05 18.83
N ALA A 24 -12.36 -20.69 18.05
CA ALA A 24 -12.05 -21.11 16.69
C ALA A 24 -11.72 -19.94 15.76
N ALA A 25 -12.35 -18.78 15.96
CA ALA A 25 -12.05 -17.57 15.18
C ALA A 25 -10.72 -16.94 15.63
N LYS A 26 -10.39 -16.97 16.91
CA LYS A 26 -9.09 -16.53 17.44
C LYS A 26 -7.96 -17.38 16.87
N GLY A 27 -8.09 -18.73 16.94
CA GLY A 27 -7.10 -19.63 16.36
C GLY A 27 -6.89 -19.40 14.86
N LEU A 28 -7.98 -19.22 14.08
CA LEU A 28 -7.88 -18.90 12.66
C LEU A 28 -7.15 -17.57 12.43
N HIS A 29 -7.43 -16.54 13.24
CA HIS A 29 -6.76 -15.25 13.16
C HIS A 29 -5.27 -15.38 13.45
N GLU A 30 -4.89 -16.10 14.51
CA GLU A 30 -3.50 -16.32 14.90
C GLU A 30 -2.70 -17.09 13.84
N GLU A 31 -3.31 -18.09 13.19
CA GLU A 31 -2.68 -18.90 12.14
C GLU A 31 -2.58 -18.17 10.79
N SER A 32 -3.47 -17.21 10.52
CA SER A 32 -3.58 -16.55 9.23
C SER A 32 -2.44 -15.56 8.96
N ILE A 33 -2.09 -15.38 7.68
CA ILE A 33 -1.32 -14.23 7.21
C ILE A 33 -2.32 -13.11 6.96
N ILE A 34 -2.18 -12.02 7.72
CA ILE A 34 -3.10 -10.86 7.67
C ILE A 34 -2.34 -9.65 7.14
N ILE A 35 -2.79 -9.13 6.00
CA ILE A 35 -2.16 -7.98 5.34
C ILE A 35 -3.20 -6.86 5.24
N ASP A 36 -2.95 -5.74 5.93
CA ASP A 36 -3.68 -4.48 5.69
C ASP A 36 -3.04 -3.77 4.52
N GLN A 37 -3.81 -3.52 3.45
CA GLN A 37 -3.29 -3.01 2.18
C GLN A 37 -3.35 -1.49 2.05
N CYS A 38 -3.85 -0.74 3.03
CA CYS A 38 -3.92 0.71 2.98
C CYS A 38 -3.83 1.34 4.37
N ASN A 39 -2.62 1.57 4.84
CA ASN A 39 -2.38 2.17 6.15
C ASN A 39 -1.61 3.50 6.04
N PHE A 40 -2.02 4.52 6.82
CA PHE A 40 -1.45 5.87 6.81
C PHE A 40 -0.70 6.22 8.10
N SER A 41 -0.68 5.35 9.09
CA SER A 41 -0.32 5.73 10.46
C SER A 41 0.58 4.73 11.15
N PHE A 42 1.40 4.00 10.41
CA PHE A 42 2.23 2.95 11.00
C PHE A 42 3.18 3.47 12.11
N GLU A 43 3.66 4.73 12.01
CA GLU A 43 4.49 5.37 13.02
C GLU A 43 3.79 5.52 14.38
N SER A 44 2.47 5.69 14.38
CA SER A 44 1.69 5.97 15.60
C SER A 44 1.24 4.71 16.33
N TYR A 45 1.27 3.53 15.68
CA TYR A 45 0.69 2.29 16.19
C TYR A 45 1.66 1.10 16.18
N SER A 46 2.94 1.34 15.93
CA SER A 46 3.92 0.29 15.65
C SER A 46 4.04 -0.81 16.72
N TRP A 47 3.93 -0.46 17.99
CA TRP A 47 4.01 -1.45 19.08
C TRP A 47 2.74 -2.27 19.28
N ASN A 48 1.58 -1.71 18.96
CA ASN A 48 0.29 -2.39 19.14
C ASN A 48 -0.10 -3.24 17.92
N LEU A 49 0.56 -3.02 16.78
CA LEU A 49 0.21 -3.71 15.53
C LEU A 49 0.57 -5.19 15.56
N ALA A 50 1.72 -5.56 16.14
CA ALA A 50 2.08 -6.97 16.31
C ALA A 50 1.08 -7.69 17.24
N GLU A 51 0.62 -7.02 18.31
CA GLU A 51 -0.39 -7.54 19.24
C GLU A 51 -1.77 -7.73 18.59
N SER A 52 -2.06 -6.98 17.51
CA SER A 52 -3.31 -7.14 16.76
C SER A 52 -3.37 -8.37 15.86
N GLY A 53 -2.26 -9.09 15.69
CA GLY A 53 -2.13 -10.23 14.79
C GLY A 53 -1.92 -9.86 13.31
N ILE A 54 -1.81 -8.57 12.97
CA ILE A 54 -1.45 -8.14 11.62
C ILE A 54 -0.04 -8.62 11.30
N THR A 55 0.12 -9.28 10.14
CA THR A 55 1.41 -9.79 9.68
C THR A 55 2.16 -8.73 8.86
N ALA A 56 1.46 -7.96 8.02
CA ALA A 56 2.07 -6.92 7.22
C ALA A 56 1.12 -5.75 6.96
N LEU A 57 1.71 -4.58 6.74
CA LEU A 57 1.03 -3.34 6.36
C LEU A 57 1.58 -2.83 5.04
N ALA A 58 0.70 -2.52 4.08
CA ALA A 58 1.05 -1.67 2.96
C ALA A 58 0.78 -0.22 3.34
N ILE A 59 1.84 0.56 3.46
CA ILE A 59 1.76 1.96 3.85
C ILE A 59 1.79 2.90 2.64
N THR A 60 1.16 4.06 2.80
CA THR A 60 1.28 5.16 1.84
C THR A 60 2.44 6.05 2.28
N SER A 61 3.61 5.82 1.68
CA SER A 61 4.87 6.45 2.10
C SER A 61 4.95 7.95 1.82
N MET A 62 4.11 8.50 0.94
CA MET A 62 4.26 9.90 0.54
C MET A 62 2.94 10.56 0.16
N ASP A 63 2.92 11.90 0.22
CA ASP A 63 1.82 12.72 -0.28
C ASP A 63 1.62 12.53 -1.79
N THR A 64 0.37 12.62 -2.25
CA THR A 64 0.00 12.45 -3.66
C THR A 64 0.55 13.52 -4.59
N LYS A 65 1.14 14.60 -4.06
CA LYS A 65 1.76 15.70 -4.80
C LYS A 65 3.29 15.71 -4.68
N ALA A 66 3.89 14.68 -4.09
CA ALA A 66 5.33 14.61 -3.93
C ALA A 66 6.03 14.57 -5.29
N ASP A 67 7.07 15.40 -5.48
CA ASP A 67 8.07 15.21 -6.51
C ASP A 67 9.10 14.15 -6.12
N ALA A 68 10.01 13.77 -7.00
CA ALA A 68 11.00 12.73 -6.73
C ALA A 68 11.89 13.03 -5.51
N GLY A 69 12.29 14.29 -5.30
CA GLY A 69 13.11 14.67 -4.16
C GLY A 69 12.36 14.58 -2.84
N VAL A 70 11.09 14.97 -2.83
CA VAL A 70 10.19 14.83 -1.68
C VAL A 70 9.92 13.35 -1.41
N ALA A 71 9.63 12.56 -2.44
CA ALA A 71 9.38 11.13 -2.32
C ALA A 71 10.57 10.37 -1.71
N ILE A 72 11.80 10.70 -2.12
CA ILE A 72 13.03 10.09 -1.55
C ILE A 72 13.16 10.42 -0.06
N ARG A 73 12.83 11.64 0.37
CA ARG A 73 12.88 12.00 1.80
C ARG A 73 11.86 11.21 2.62
N TYR A 74 10.62 11.08 2.13
CA TYR A 74 9.61 10.26 2.81
C TYR A 74 10.05 8.80 2.93
N LEU A 75 10.59 8.21 1.86
CA LEU A 75 11.12 6.84 1.91
C LEU A 75 12.28 6.70 2.88
N ALA A 76 13.18 7.69 2.94
CA ALA A 76 14.29 7.68 3.89
C ALA A 76 13.79 7.73 5.35
N ASP A 77 12.76 8.54 5.63
CA ASP A 77 12.15 8.63 6.95
C ASP A 77 11.43 7.31 7.33
N ASP A 78 10.66 6.72 6.41
CA ASP A 78 10.01 5.43 6.62
C ASP A 78 11.03 4.32 6.89
N ILE A 79 12.06 4.19 6.04
CA ILE A 79 13.12 3.19 6.21
C ILE A 79 13.88 3.39 7.52
N SER A 80 14.16 4.64 7.88
CA SER A 80 14.79 4.98 9.16
C SER A 80 13.91 4.57 10.35
N THR A 81 12.61 4.83 10.27
CA THR A 81 11.64 4.44 11.30
C THR A 81 11.58 2.91 11.45
N ILE A 82 11.51 2.18 10.33
CA ILE A 82 11.54 0.71 10.35
C ILE A 82 12.83 0.19 10.99
N HIS A 83 13.97 0.78 10.62
CA HIS A 83 15.27 0.39 11.15
C HIS A 83 15.41 0.65 12.65
N HIS A 84 14.95 1.81 13.13
CA HIS A 84 14.98 2.14 14.56
C HIS A 84 14.03 1.27 15.40
N ASN A 85 13.01 0.66 14.76
CA ASN A 85 12.06 -0.23 15.41
C ASN A 85 12.22 -1.69 14.95
N ALA A 86 13.45 -2.11 14.61
CA ALA A 86 13.73 -3.44 14.05
C ALA A 86 13.36 -4.61 14.98
N ASP A 87 13.16 -4.35 16.26
CA ASP A 87 12.62 -5.36 17.20
C ASP A 87 11.13 -5.67 16.96
N HIS A 88 10.39 -4.75 16.32
CA HIS A 88 8.94 -4.85 16.09
C HIS A 88 8.55 -4.86 14.63
N MET A 89 9.42 -4.41 13.74
CA MET A 89 9.14 -4.24 12.32
C MET A 89 10.24 -4.78 11.44
N LEU A 90 9.90 -5.08 10.19
CA LEU A 90 10.88 -5.28 9.12
C LEU A 90 10.38 -4.75 7.79
N LEU A 91 11.29 -4.30 6.94
CA LEU A 91 10.99 -3.90 5.56
C LEU A 91 10.71 -5.15 4.71
N VAL A 92 9.59 -5.15 4.00
CA VAL A 92 9.22 -6.21 3.07
C VAL A 92 9.76 -5.87 1.68
N GLU A 93 10.77 -6.61 1.25
CA GLU A 93 11.34 -6.50 -0.09
C GLU A 93 10.92 -7.66 -1.01
N LYS A 94 10.48 -8.77 -0.46
CA LYS A 94 10.01 -9.97 -1.16
C LYS A 94 8.95 -10.71 -0.33
N PRO A 95 8.14 -11.59 -0.95
CA PRO A 95 7.06 -12.31 -0.23
C PRO A 95 7.55 -13.08 1.01
N ASP A 96 8.76 -13.67 0.96
CA ASP A 96 9.32 -14.41 2.09
C ASP A 96 9.52 -13.53 3.34
N ASP A 97 9.66 -12.22 3.16
CA ASP A 97 9.81 -11.29 4.30
C ASP A 97 8.49 -11.17 5.10
N ILE A 98 7.34 -11.37 4.45
CA ILE A 98 6.04 -11.42 5.13
C ILE A 98 5.97 -12.66 6.04
N LEU A 99 6.41 -13.81 5.54
CA LEU A 99 6.47 -15.04 6.33
C LEU A 99 7.45 -14.89 7.50
N ARG A 100 8.63 -14.31 7.23
CA ARG A 100 9.62 -13.99 8.26
C ARG A 100 9.07 -13.05 9.33
N ALA A 101 8.28 -12.03 8.94
CA ALA A 101 7.64 -11.13 9.91
C ALA A 101 6.72 -11.91 10.86
N LYS A 102 5.92 -12.84 10.33
CA LYS A 102 5.06 -13.73 11.13
C LYS A 102 5.87 -14.58 12.09
N ASP A 103 6.93 -15.24 11.59
CA ASP A 103 7.76 -16.15 12.37
C ASP A 103 8.53 -15.41 13.49
N GLU A 104 8.97 -14.17 13.22
CA GLU A 104 9.70 -13.34 14.19
C GLU A 104 8.78 -12.53 15.10
N ASN A 105 7.45 -12.67 14.98
CA ASN A 105 6.43 -11.86 15.68
C ASN A 105 6.65 -10.35 15.49
N LYS A 106 6.91 -9.97 14.25
CA LYS A 106 7.08 -8.58 13.79
C LYS A 106 5.99 -8.22 12.79
N VAL A 107 5.88 -6.93 12.48
CA VAL A 107 5.04 -6.45 11.38
C VAL A 107 5.90 -6.14 10.17
N GLY A 108 5.60 -6.78 9.04
CA GLY A 108 6.21 -6.47 7.75
C GLY A 108 5.67 -5.17 7.18
N ILE A 109 6.56 -4.23 6.82
CA ILE A 109 6.16 -2.95 6.22
C ILE A 109 6.42 -3.00 4.72
N ILE A 110 5.36 -2.85 3.93
CA ILE A 110 5.39 -2.80 2.47
C ILE A 110 5.28 -1.33 2.05
N LEU A 111 6.34 -0.77 1.45
CA LEU A 111 6.33 0.62 1.00
C LEU A 111 5.51 0.76 -0.28
N GLY A 112 4.54 1.66 -0.25
CA GLY A 112 3.64 1.94 -1.36
C GLY A 112 3.40 3.42 -1.61
N SER A 113 2.77 3.74 -2.73
CA SER A 113 2.31 5.09 -3.04
C SER A 113 0.97 5.05 -3.77
N GLN A 114 0.09 5.99 -3.39
CA GLN A 114 -1.21 6.19 -4.06
C GLN A 114 -1.13 7.13 -5.26
N ASN A 115 0.06 7.33 -5.82
CA ASN A 115 0.28 8.12 -7.04
C ASN A 115 1.55 7.67 -7.75
N CYS A 116 1.80 8.24 -8.94
CA CYS A 116 3.03 8.04 -9.72
C CYS A 116 3.73 9.36 -10.10
N GLU A 117 3.27 10.52 -9.60
CA GLU A 117 3.75 11.84 -10.01
C GLU A 117 5.23 12.09 -9.66
N PHE A 118 5.76 11.37 -8.67
CA PHE A 118 7.17 11.42 -8.32
C PHE A 118 8.08 10.70 -9.33
N LEU A 119 7.52 9.90 -10.24
CA LEU A 119 8.31 9.23 -11.27
C LEU A 119 8.55 10.17 -12.47
N HIS A 120 9.76 10.16 -12.97
CA HIS A 120 10.12 11.01 -14.10
C HIS A 120 9.65 10.38 -15.42
N HIS A 121 8.60 10.93 -16.03
CA HIS A 121 7.93 10.34 -17.19
C HIS A 121 8.83 10.23 -18.46
N ASN A 122 9.92 10.99 -18.55
CA ASN A 122 10.87 10.89 -19.65
C ASN A 122 11.83 9.69 -19.52
N ASP A 123 11.94 9.08 -18.32
CA ASP A 123 12.79 7.91 -18.07
C ASP A 123 12.14 7.00 -17.01
N LEU A 124 10.97 6.46 -17.36
CA LEU A 124 10.19 5.62 -16.45
C LEU A 124 10.91 4.33 -16.07
N ASP A 125 11.65 3.72 -17.01
CA ASP A 125 12.36 2.47 -16.73
C ASP A 125 13.40 2.66 -15.61
N ALA A 126 14.24 3.70 -15.73
CA ALA A 126 15.26 3.98 -14.73
C ALA A 126 14.67 4.47 -13.39
N THR A 127 13.63 5.32 -13.42
CA THR A 127 13.04 5.83 -12.18
C THR A 127 12.24 4.76 -11.43
N VAL A 128 11.49 3.91 -12.10
CA VAL A 128 10.82 2.75 -11.47
C VAL A 128 11.87 1.80 -10.87
N TYR A 129 12.97 1.52 -11.60
CA TYR A 129 14.05 0.72 -11.07
C TYR A 129 14.66 1.32 -9.80
N LEU A 130 14.93 2.65 -9.80
CA LEU A 130 15.45 3.36 -8.63
C LEU A 130 14.52 3.21 -7.42
N PHE A 131 13.22 3.54 -7.57
CA PHE A 131 12.28 3.46 -6.46
C PHE A 131 12.04 2.02 -5.99
N HIS A 132 12.07 1.03 -6.90
CA HIS A 132 12.11 -0.37 -6.50
C HIS A 132 13.34 -0.71 -5.63
N LYS A 133 14.53 -0.18 -5.98
CA LYS A 133 15.76 -0.36 -5.17
C LYS A 133 15.70 0.37 -3.83
N LEU A 134 14.92 1.45 -3.73
CA LEU A 134 14.62 2.13 -2.46
C LEU A 134 13.52 1.43 -1.64
N GLY A 135 13.05 0.26 -2.06
CA GLY A 135 12.10 -0.54 -1.29
C GLY A 135 10.63 -0.43 -1.71
N MET A 136 10.27 0.42 -2.67
CA MET A 136 8.89 0.53 -3.16
C MET A 136 8.40 -0.78 -3.77
N ARG A 137 7.20 -1.22 -3.37
CA ARG A 137 6.58 -2.48 -3.85
C ARG A 137 5.18 -2.32 -4.41
N ILE A 138 4.52 -1.19 -4.13
CA ILE A 138 3.16 -0.91 -4.62
C ILE A 138 3.14 0.52 -5.16
N ILE A 139 2.66 0.73 -6.38
CA ILE A 139 2.49 2.05 -6.98
C ILE A 139 1.15 2.11 -7.72
N MET A 140 0.42 3.19 -7.50
CA MET A 140 -0.87 3.50 -8.12
C MET A 140 -0.65 4.45 -9.30
N PRO A 141 -1.22 4.18 -10.50
CA PRO A 141 -1.04 5.02 -11.69
C PRO A 141 -1.71 6.38 -11.61
N ALA A 142 -2.79 6.52 -10.85
CA ALA A 142 -3.49 7.79 -10.65
C ALA A 142 -4.23 7.80 -9.31
N TYR A 143 -4.31 8.97 -8.68
CA TYR A 143 -5.15 9.22 -7.50
C TYR A 143 -6.29 10.16 -7.88
N ASN A 144 -7.53 9.79 -7.67
CA ASN A 144 -8.76 10.57 -7.93
C ASN A 144 -8.87 11.27 -9.28
N HIS A 145 -7.90 12.11 -9.65
CA HIS A 145 -7.86 12.91 -10.87
C HIS A 145 -6.85 12.35 -11.87
N ARG A 146 -6.69 13.05 -13.01
CA ARG A 146 -5.71 12.67 -14.02
C ARG A 146 -4.28 12.86 -13.53
N SER A 147 -3.46 11.83 -13.71
CA SER A 147 -2.01 11.87 -13.65
C SER A 147 -1.42 11.94 -15.06
N PHE A 148 -0.09 11.97 -15.18
CA PHE A 148 0.56 11.79 -16.49
C PHE A 148 0.30 10.40 -17.10
N ALA A 149 -0.01 9.39 -16.26
CA ALA A 149 -0.14 7.99 -16.66
C ALA A 149 -1.59 7.57 -16.97
N ALA A 150 -2.56 8.04 -16.17
CA ALA A 150 -3.92 7.52 -16.19
C ALA A 150 -4.95 8.55 -15.75
N ASP A 151 -6.19 8.33 -16.09
CA ASP A 151 -7.32 9.01 -15.46
C ASP A 151 -7.66 8.32 -14.14
N GLY A 152 -7.88 9.14 -13.09
CA GLY A 152 -8.43 8.68 -11.83
C GLY A 152 -9.95 8.58 -11.83
N CYS A 153 -10.54 8.02 -10.78
CA CYS A 153 -11.97 7.70 -10.69
C CYS A 153 -12.89 8.94 -10.74
N TYR A 154 -12.39 10.14 -10.38
CA TYR A 154 -13.13 11.40 -10.47
C TYR A 154 -12.91 12.17 -11.78
N GLN A 155 -12.11 11.60 -12.70
CA GLN A 155 -11.87 12.24 -13.99
C GLN A 155 -12.99 11.92 -14.96
N SER A 156 -13.81 12.91 -15.28
CA SER A 156 -15.00 12.74 -16.12
C SER A 156 -14.71 12.29 -17.56
N ALA A 157 -13.50 12.61 -18.08
CA ALA A 157 -13.10 12.19 -19.42
C ALA A 157 -12.95 10.68 -19.57
N ASN A 158 -12.53 9.98 -18.47
CA ASN A 158 -12.33 8.54 -18.45
C ASN A 158 -11.63 8.01 -19.73
N ALA A 159 -10.52 8.68 -20.13
CA ALA A 159 -9.86 8.47 -21.42
C ALA A 159 -8.91 7.26 -21.44
N GLY A 160 -8.66 6.63 -20.27
CA GLY A 160 -7.79 5.48 -20.16
C GLY A 160 -6.33 5.83 -19.87
N LEU A 161 -5.43 4.87 -20.13
CA LEU A 161 -3.99 5.05 -19.97
C LEU A 161 -3.42 5.96 -21.06
N SER A 162 -2.54 6.87 -20.66
CA SER A 162 -1.70 7.60 -21.62
C SER A 162 -0.63 6.66 -22.23
N ASN A 163 0.10 7.16 -23.26
CA ASN A 163 1.25 6.42 -23.78
C ASN A 163 2.34 6.20 -22.72
N ASP A 164 2.55 7.19 -21.83
CA ASP A 164 3.50 7.05 -20.73
C ASP A 164 2.95 6.17 -19.61
N GLY A 165 1.62 6.14 -19.42
CA GLY A 165 0.95 5.18 -18.55
C GLY A 165 1.19 3.73 -18.96
N LYS A 166 1.11 3.42 -20.25
CA LYS A 166 1.44 2.08 -20.76
C LYS A 166 2.90 1.69 -20.49
N LYS A 167 3.85 2.63 -20.69
CA LYS A 167 5.25 2.41 -20.34
C LYS A 167 5.45 2.23 -18.84
N LEU A 168 4.72 3.00 -18.01
CA LEU A 168 4.74 2.86 -16.56
C LEU A 168 4.29 1.46 -16.12
N ILE A 169 3.13 1.00 -16.60
CA ILE A 169 2.62 -0.35 -16.28
C ILE A 169 3.66 -1.42 -16.65
N ALA A 170 4.24 -1.34 -17.85
CA ALA A 170 5.26 -2.28 -18.29
C ALA A 170 6.52 -2.24 -17.39
N ALA A 171 7.00 -1.06 -17.01
CA ALA A 171 8.15 -0.90 -16.12
C ALA A 171 7.87 -1.43 -14.71
N LEU A 172 6.68 -1.16 -14.14
CA LEU A 172 6.30 -1.68 -12.83
C LEU A 172 6.30 -3.21 -12.82
N GLN A 173 5.68 -3.84 -13.80
CA GLN A 173 5.64 -5.31 -13.92
C GLN A 173 7.04 -5.91 -14.16
N LYS A 174 7.87 -5.26 -14.99
CA LYS A 174 9.25 -5.68 -15.25
C LYS A 174 10.07 -5.78 -13.96
N TYR A 175 9.96 -4.80 -13.07
CA TYR A 175 10.73 -4.76 -11.83
C TYR A 175 10.02 -5.41 -10.62
N GLY A 176 8.81 -5.93 -10.80
CA GLY A 176 8.07 -6.60 -9.72
C GLY A 176 7.47 -5.62 -8.70
N VAL A 177 7.16 -4.39 -9.15
CA VAL A 177 6.34 -3.45 -8.40
C VAL A 177 4.88 -3.73 -8.72
N THR A 178 4.07 -3.96 -7.70
CA THR A 178 2.64 -4.26 -7.85
C THR A 178 1.89 -3.00 -8.28
N VAL A 179 1.07 -3.12 -9.31
CA VAL A 179 0.17 -2.04 -9.74
C VAL A 179 -1.09 -2.09 -8.88
N ASP A 180 -1.37 -0.99 -8.19
CA ASP A 180 -2.62 -0.82 -7.45
C ASP A 180 -3.60 0.01 -8.28
N LEU A 181 -4.77 -0.54 -8.53
CA LEU A 181 -5.83 0.04 -9.36
C LEU A 181 -6.90 0.76 -8.54
N SER A 182 -6.76 0.86 -7.21
CA SER A 182 -7.61 1.72 -6.39
C SER A 182 -7.49 3.17 -6.86
N HIS A 183 -8.55 3.95 -6.78
CA HIS A 183 -8.67 5.33 -7.30
C HIS A 183 -8.53 5.49 -8.83
N VAL A 184 -8.12 4.46 -9.55
CA VAL A 184 -7.93 4.52 -11.02
C VAL A 184 -9.30 4.50 -11.71
N GLY A 185 -9.47 5.32 -12.74
CA GLY A 185 -10.69 5.37 -13.53
C GLY A 185 -10.98 4.07 -14.28
N GLU A 186 -12.26 3.79 -14.57
CA GLU A 186 -12.71 2.52 -15.13
C GLU A 186 -11.96 2.16 -16.44
N ARG A 187 -11.86 3.11 -17.39
CA ARG A 187 -11.16 2.84 -18.66
C ARG A 187 -9.67 2.61 -18.45
N SER A 188 -9.03 3.39 -17.59
CA SER A 188 -7.61 3.21 -17.25
C SER A 188 -7.35 1.86 -16.59
N THR A 189 -8.26 1.42 -15.73
CA THR A 189 -8.22 0.11 -15.08
C THR A 189 -8.30 -1.03 -16.11
N LEU A 190 -9.25 -0.95 -17.05
CA LEU A 190 -9.40 -1.96 -18.10
C LEU A 190 -8.16 -2.00 -19.01
N ASP A 191 -7.66 -0.83 -19.45
CA ASP A 191 -6.44 -0.74 -20.25
C ASP A 191 -5.23 -1.37 -19.53
N ALA A 192 -5.10 -1.15 -18.20
CA ALA A 192 -4.03 -1.74 -17.40
C ALA A 192 -4.18 -3.27 -17.30
N LEU A 193 -5.39 -3.77 -17.07
CA LEU A 193 -5.68 -5.21 -16.99
C LEU A 193 -5.44 -5.93 -18.33
N GLU A 194 -5.73 -5.28 -19.46
CA GLU A 194 -5.40 -5.82 -20.80
C GLU A 194 -3.89 -6.00 -21.02
N MET A 195 -3.06 -5.22 -20.31
CA MET A 195 -1.59 -5.28 -20.35
C MET A 195 -0.99 -6.17 -19.25
N ALA A 196 -1.82 -6.76 -18.38
CA ALA A 196 -1.34 -7.45 -17.19
C ALA A 196 -0.58 -8.74 -17.52
N GLU A 197 0.72 -8.77 -17.23
CA GLU A 197 1.55 -9.98 -17.25
C GLU A 197 1.66 -10.59 -15.84
N LYS A 198 1.40 -9.80 -14.79
CA LYS A 198 1.42 -10.19 -13.38
C LYS A 198 0.14 -9.71 -12.69
N PRO A 199 -0.28 -10.33 -11.58
CA PRO A 199 -1.43 -9.87 -10.83
C PRO A 199 -1.33 -8.39 -10.43
N MET A 200 -2.44 -7.67 -10.57
CA MET A 200 -2.65 -6.31 -10.05
C MET A 200 -3.62 -6.37 -8.87
N ILE A 201 -3.65 -5.34 -8.05
CA ILE A 201 -4.49 -5.30 -6.86
C ILE A 201 -5.48 -4.14 -6.87
N PHE A 202 -6.53 -4.28 -6.09
CA PHE A 202 -7.38 -3.20 -5.60
C PHE A 202 -7.23 -3.21 -4.08
N SER A 203 -6.35 -2.36 -3.56
CA SER A 203 -6.01 -2.35 -2.13
C SER A 203 -7.19 -1.85 -1.28
N HIS A 204 -7.97 -0.87 -1.77
CA HIS A 204 -9.06 -0.23 -1.04
C HIS A 204 -10.13 0.37 -1.99
N SER A 205 -10.92 -0.47 -2.62
CA SER A 205 -12.00 -0.04 -3.53
C SER A 205 -13.29 -0.80 -3.28
N ASN A 206 -14.42 -0.11 -3.47
CA ASN A 206 -15.72 -0.75 -3.45
C ASN A 206 -16.12 -1.25 -4.85
N PRO A 207 -16.78 -2.42 -4.96
CA PRO A 207 -17.31 -2.88 -6.23
C PRO A 207 -18.40 -1.93 -6.74
N LYS A 208 -18.34 -1.51 -8.03
CA LYS A 208 -19.30 -0.63 -8.68
C LYS A 208 -20.76 -1.12 -8.54
N LYS A 209 -20.97 -2.42 -8.41
CA LYS A 209 -22.31 -3.01 -8.18
C LYS A 209 -23.00 -2.47 -6.92
N TYR A 210 -22.22 -2.09 -5.91
CA TYR A 210 -22.74 -1.66 -4.60
C TYR A 210 -22.60 -0.16 -4.37
N VAL A 211 -21.69 0.48 -5.08
CA VAL A 211 -21.43 1.93 -4.98
C VAL A 211 -21.29 2.46 -6.39
N ASP A 212 -22.31 3.20 -6.83
CA ASP A 212 -22.35 3.81 -8.17
C ASP A 212 -21.66 5.18 -8.10
N HIS A 213 -20.41 5.23 -8.55
CA HIS A 213 -19.63 6.46 -8.72
C HIS A 213 -19.13 6.58 -10.14
#